data_901e5a96ab3322a1bf03ea97398812f8
#
_entry.id   901e5a96ab3322a1bf03ea97398812f8
#
_cell.length_a   1.000
_cell.length_b   1.000
_cell.length_c   1.000
_cell.angle_alpha   90.00
_cell.angle_beta   90.00
_cell.angle_gamma   90.00
#
_symmetry.space_group_name_H-M   'P 1'
#
loop_
_entity.id
_entity.type
_entity.pdbx_description
1 polymer ?
#
loop_
_entity_poly.entity_id
_entity_poly.type
_entity_poly.pdbx_seq_one_letter_code
_entity_poly.pdbx_strand_id
1 'polypeptide(L)'
;CENRIKSLLVDSYQVTKHYLQSLSKLVTVIYIDDLNRFLYPVHTLICYGDYWRKFHYKEKYSNTNLFLGSKYIPLRQAFKNQEKKKIKPQVENLLFLSGGTDHFHLLEGFLEKLEKEKYQKIQVICGRYYDEYEKLRSQYVDFDHIHFHKGVRHMENYMMEADLAVSAGGTTLYE
;
A
#
# COMPACT_ATOMS: atom_id res chain seq x y z
N CYS A 1 -27.08 -24.62 12.80
CA CYS A 1 -27.32 -23.58 11.77
C CYS A 1 -26.10 -23.56 10.85
N GLU A 2 -26.23 -24.05 9.61
CA GLU A 2 -25.20 -23.91 8.60
C GLU A 2 -25.08 -22.41 8.25
N ASN A 3 -23.95 -21.80 8.57
CA ASN A 3 -23.63 -20.44 8.14
C ASN A 3 -23.39 -20.43 6.63
N ARG A 4 -24.44 -20.20 5.84
CA ARG A 4 -24.30 -20.05 4.39
C ARG A 4 -23.61 -18.71 4.10
N ILE A 5 -22.44 -18.77 3.45
CA ILE A 5 -21.76 -17.59 2.93
C ILE A 5 -22.67 -16.92 1.89
N LYS A 6 -23.02 -15.66 2.13
CA LYS A 6 -23.88 -14.87 1.21
C LYS A 6 -23.05 -13.93 0.31
N SER A 7 -21.92 -13.47 0.80
CA SER A 7 -21.05 -12.53 0.09
C SER A 7 -19.59 -12.91 0.27
N LEU A 8 -18.79 -12.68 -0.75
CA LEU A 8 -17.35 -12.93 -0.75
C LEU A 8 -16.61 -11.69 -1.26
N LEU A 9 -15.65 -11.20 -0.48
CA LEU A 9 -14.68 -10.20 -0.90
C LEU A 9 -13.47 -10.92 -1.50
N VAL A 10 -13.11 -10.56 -2.73
CA VAL A 10 -11.97 -11.12 -3.47
C VAL A 10 -10.96 -10.02 -3.74
N ASP A 11 -9.74 -10.22 -3.25
CA ASP A 11 -8.57 -9.39 -3.48
C ASP A 11 -7.41 -10.28 -3.94
N SER A 12 -7.26 -10.45 -5.25
CA SER A 12 -6.24 -11.33 -5.83
C SER A 12 -5.99 -11.03 -7.31
N TYR A 13 -4.73 -11.01 -7.68
CA TYR A 13 -4.30 -10.88 -9.07
C TYR A 13 -4.39 -12.18 -9.88
N GLN A 14 -4.63 -13.31 -9.23
CA GLN A 14 -4.63 -14.63 -9.88
C GLN A 14 -6.01 -15.05 -10.39
N VAL A 15 -7.06 -14.25 -10.16
CA VAL A 15 -8.41 -14.57 -10.61
C VAL A 15 -8.53 -14.53 -12.13
N THR A 16 -9.32 -15.46 -12.66
CA THR A 16 -9.71 -15.48 -14.06
C THR A 16 -11.16 -15.01 -14.22
N LYS A 17 -11.52 -14.58 -15.43
CA LYS A 17 -12.91 -14.21 -15.77
C LYS A 17 -13.86 -15.37 -15.51
N HIS A 18 -13.49 -16.59 -15.92
CA HIS A 18 -14.29 -17.80 -15.73
C HIS A 18 -14.52 -18.13 -14.24
N TYR A 19 -13.47 -18.00 -13.41
CA TYR A 19 -13.58 -18.22 -11.97
C TYR A 19 -14.58 -17.25 -11.34
N LEU A 20 -14.44 -15.94 -11.61
CA LEU A 20 -15.37 -14.93 -11.08
C LEU A 20 -16.80 -15.14 -11.58
N GLN A 21 -16.99 -15.54 -12.85
CA GLN A 21 -18.29 -15.82 -13.43
C GLN A 21 -18.99 -17.02 -12.75
N SER A 22 -18.22 -18.05 -12.44
CA SER A 22 -18.74 -19.22 -11.73
C SER A 22 -19.10 -18.88 -10.27
N LEU A 23 -18.23 -18.11 -9.62
CA LEU A 23 -18.43 -17.69 -8.23
C LEU A 23 -19.64 -16.76 -8.08
N SER A 24 -19.83 -15.82 -9.01
CA SER A 24 -20.96 -14.87 -9.00
C SER A 24 -22.33 -15.52 -9.18
N LYS A 25 -22.39 -16.77 -9.65
CA LYS A 25 -23.64 -17.56 -9.69
C LYS A 25 -24.01 -18.16 -8.32
N LEU A 26 -23.05 -18.26 -7.42
CA LEU A 26 -23.22 -18.93 -6.12
C LEU A 26 -23.41 -17.93 -4.97
N VAL A 27 -22.67 -16.81 -5.01
CA VAL A 27 -22.66 -15.81 -3.93
C VAL A 27 -22.53 -14.40 -4.52
N THR A 28 -22.86 -13.39 -3.71
CA THR A 28 -22.55 -11.99 -4.06
C THR A 28 -21.03 -11.79 -4.01
N VAL A 29 -20.43 -11.48 -5.16
CA VAL A 29 -18.98 -11.23 -5.27
C VAL A 29 -18.69 -9.74 -5.25
N ILE A 30 -17.80 -9.35 -4.35
CA ILE A 30 -17.20 -8.03 -4.23
C ILE A 30 -15.73 -8.19 -4.64
N TYR A 31 -15.26 -7.48 -5.66
CA TYR A 31 -13.91 -7.60 -6.16
C TYR A 31 -13.15 -6.27 -6.02
N ILE A 32 -11.93 -6.34 -5.50
CA ILE A 32 -11.00 -5.20 -5.48
C ILE A 32 -10.14 -5.29 -6.73
N ASP A 33 -10.17 -4.24 -7.55
CA ASP A 33 -9.41 -4.14 -8.80
C ASP A 33 -8.52 -2.89 -8.82
N ASP A 34 -7.31 -3.08 -9.30
CA ASP A 34 -6.31 -2.02 -9.52
C ASP A 34 -5.60 -2.16 -10.88
N LEU A 35 -5.94 -3.18 -11.68
CA LEU A 35 -5.27 -3.50 -12.94
C LEU A 35 -6.15 -3.36 -14.19
N ASN A 36 -7.48 -3.42 -14.06
CA ASN A 36 -8.43 -3.38 -15.18
C ASN A 36 -8.10 -4.34 -16.34
N ARG A 37 -7.71 -5.58 -16.01
CA ARG A 37 -7.23 -6.57 -17.00
C ARG A 37 -8.30 -7.06 -17.96
N PHE A 38 -9.56 -7.16 -17.50
CA PHE A 38 -10.72 -7.59 -18.26
C PHE A 38 -12.02 -7.08 -17.63
N LEU A 39 -13.15 -7.29 -18.30
CA LEU A 39 -14.46 -6.99 -17.72
C LEU A 39 -14.80 -8.06 -16.65
N TYR A 40 -14.78 -7.67 -15.37
CA TYR A 40 -15.00 -8.57 -14.25
C TYR A 40 -16.49 -8.86 -14.07
N PRO A 41 -16.94 -10.13 -14.13
CA PRO A 41 -18.34 -10.50 -13.95
C PRO A 41 -18.66 -10.61 -12.46
N VAL A 42 -18.78 -9.46 -11.79
CA VAL A 42 -18.98 -9.35 -10.34
C VAL A 42 -20.13 -8.42 -10.00
N HIS A 43 -20.69 -8.55 -8.80
CA HIS A 43 -21.82 -7.73 -8.33
C HIS A 43 -21.37 -6.34 -7.87
N THR A 44 -20.17 -6.28 -7.29
CA THR A 44 -19.58 -5.05 -6.80
C THR A 44 -18.11 -5.00 -7.16
N LEU A 45 -17.63 -3.85 -7.64
CA LEU A 45 -16.24 -3.59 -7.93
C LEU A 45 -15.77 -2.39 -7.13
N ILE A 46 -14.64 -2.55 -6.45
CA ILE A 46 -13.96 -1.50 -5.69
C ILE A 46 -12.65 -1.19 -6.40
N CYS A 47 -12.45 0.07 -6.79
CA CYS A 47 -11.16 0.56 -7.24
C CYS A 47 -10.83 1.85 -6.48
N TYR A 48 -10.01 1.73 -5.45
CA TYR A 48 -9.72 2.85 -4.55
C TYR A 48 -8.59 3.76 -5.05
N GLY A 49 -7.71 3.28 -5.94
CA GLY A 49 -6.65 4.11 -6.50
C GLY A 49 -7.17 5.21 -7.42
N ASP A 50 -6.57 6.40 -7.41
CA ASP A 50 -7.00 7.53 -8.25
C ASP A 50 -6.89 7.28 -9.75
N TYR A 51 -6.15 6.26 -10.15
CA TYR A 51 -6.07 5.76 -11.53
C TYR A 51 -7.38 5.17 -12.06
N TRP A 52 -8.40 4.95 -11.22
CA TRP A 52 -9.71 4.46 -11.64
C TRP A 52 -10.32 5.29 -12.77
N ARG A 53 -10.01 6.60 -12.82
CA ARG A 53 -10.49 7.51 -13.88
C ARG A 53 -10.03 7.10 -15.27
N LYS A 54 -8.84 6.50 -15.38
CA LYS A 54 -8.27 5.99 -16.63
C LYS A 54 -8.92 4.69 -17.11
N PHE A 55 -9.63 4.00 -16.23
CA PHE A 55 -10.19 2.67 -16.51
C PHE A 55 -11.59 2.69 -17.12
N HIS A 56 -12.26 3.85 -17.10
CA HIS A 56 -13.59 4.02 -17.68
C HIS A 56 -14.64 3.02 -17.17
N TYR A 57 -14.61 2.70 -15.89
CA TYR A 57 -15.51 1.70 -15.28
C TYR A 57 -16.99 2.04 -15.46
N LYS A 58 -17.38 3.31 -15.31
CA LYS A 58 -18.78 3.73 -15.40
C LYS A 58 -19.38 3.46 -16.78
N GLU A 59 -18.56 3.46 -17.81
CA GLU A 59 -18.98 3.20 -19.20
C GLU A 59 -19.04 1.70 -19.51
N LYS A 60 -18.21 0.90 -18.81
CA LYS A 60 -18.09 -0.54 -19.00
C LYS A 60 -19.10 -1.36 -18.21
N TYR A 61 -19.57 -0.84 -17.06
CA TYR A 61 -20.39 -1.59 -16.12
C TYR A 61 -21.76 -0.94 -15.92
N SER A 62 -22.80 -1.57 -16.44
CA SER A 62 -24.20 -1.12 -16.28
C SER A 62 -24.90 -1.71 -15.08
N ASN A 63 -24.54 -2.95 -14.67
CA ASN A 63 -25.22 -3.73 -13.64
C ASN A 63 -24.32 -4.10 -12.45
N THR A 64 -23.17 -3.45 -12.30
CA THR A 64 -22.22 -3.68 -11.19
C THR A 64 -22.18 -2.44 -10.31
N ASN A 65 -22.27 -2.63 -9.00
CA ASN A 65 -22.09 -1.53 -8.06
C ASN A 65 -20.63 -1.10 -8.06
N LEU A 66 -20.36 0.19 -8.30
CA LEU A 66 -19.02 0.74 -8.43
C LEU A 66 -18.68 1.62 -7.22
N PHE A 67 -17.61 1.25 -6.51
CA PHE A 67 -17.00 2.03 -5.43
C PHE A 67 -15.64 2.52 -5.88
N LEU A 68 -15.58 3.76 -6.36
CA LEU A 68 -14.42 4.32 -7.05
C LEU A 68 -13.81 5.49 -6.26
N GLY A 69 -12.49 5.45 -6.11
CA GLY A 69 -11.69 6.50 -5.46
C GLY A 69 -11.29 6.20 -4.03
N SER A 70 -10.40 7.03 -3.50
CA SER A 70 -9.66 6.83 -2.25
C SER A 70 -10.54 6.71 -0.99
N LYS A 71 -11.76 7.24 -1.01
CA LYS A 71 -12.70 7.08 0.12
C LYS A 71 -13.12 5.62 0.41
N TYR A 72 -12.85 4.72 -0.52
CA TYR A 72 -13.18 3.30 -0.40
C TYR A 72 -11.96 2.41 -0.14
N ILE A 73 -10.82 2.99 0.19
CA ILE A 73 -9.62 2.24 0.51
C ILE A 73 -9.79 1.48 1.83
N PRO A 74 -9.40 0.19 1.89
CA PRO A 74 -9.41 -0.59 3.13
C PRO A 74 -8.19 -0.24 3.99
N LEU A 75 -8.26 0.86 4.74
CA LEU A 75 -7.20 1.24 5.67
C LEU A 75 -7.23 0.40 6.94
N ARG A 76 -6.05 0.12 7.48
CA ARG A 76 -5.89 -0.50 8.79
C ARG A 76 -6.47 0.41 9.87
N GLN A 77 -7.04 -0.21 10.92
CA GLN A 77 -7.70 0.52 12.01
C GLN A 77 -6.77 1.56 12.70
N ALA A 78 -5.47 1.25 12.78
CA ALA A 78 -4.48 2.13 13.38
C ALA A 78 -4.36 3.52 12.71
N PHE A 79 -4.75 3.63 11.42
CA PHE A 79 -4.74 4.91 10.69
C PHE A 79 -6.06 5.68 10.77
N LYS A 80 -7.09 5.09 11.35
CA LYS A 80 -8.34 5.80 11.61
C LYS A 80 -8.18 6.65 12.86
N ASN A 81 -8.67 7.86 12.83
CA ASN A 81 -8.68 8.77 13.98
C ASN A 81 -7.28 9.25 14.45
N GLN A 82 -6.29 9.22 13.57
CA GLN A 82 -5.01 9.88 13.86
C GLN A 82 -5.19 11.40 13.88
N GLU A 83 -4.52 12.05 14.81
CA GLU A 83 -4.49 13.53 14.86
C GLU A 83 -3.78 14.08 13.62
N LYS A 84 -4.27 15.22 13.13
CA LYS A 84 -3.61 15.89 12.01
C LYS A 84 -2.23 16.37 12.45
N LYS A 85 -1.21 15.88 11.79
CA LYS A 85 0.16 16.30 12.02
C LYS A 85 0.37 17.74 11.58
N LYS A 86 1.07 18.53 12.41
CA LYS A 86 1.56 19.85 12.00
C LYS A 86 2.78 19.68 11.09
N ILE A 87 2.70 20.25 9.90
CA ILE A 87 3.82 20.24 8.95
C ILE A 87 4.87 21.22 9.45
N LYS A 88 6.10 20.74 9.62
CA LYS A 88 7.24 21.58 9.98
C LYS A 88 7.79 22.32 8.75
N PRO A 89 8.40 23.50 8.94
CA PRO A 89 9.03 24.25 7.84
C PRO A 89 10.30 23.57 7.31
N GLN A 90 10.93 22.71 8.11
CA GLN A 90 12.12 21.94 7.77
C GLN A 90 11.88 20.45 8.01
N VAL A 91 12.44 19.63 7.13
CA VAL A 91 12.42 18.17 7.26
C VAL A 91 13.60 17.72 8.10
N GLU A 92 13.33 17.30 9.32
CA GLU A 92 14.33 16.75 10.25
C GLU A 92 14.31 15.23 10.26
N ASN A 93 13.10 14.64 10.23
CA ASN A 93 12.87 13.21 10.31
C ASN A 93 12.40 12.67 8.96
N LEU A 94 13.22 11.88 8.30
CA LEU A 94 12.92 11.25 7.03
C LEU A 94 12.49 9.80 7.26
N LEU A 95 11.41 9.38 6.64
CA LEU A 95 10.95 8.00 6.60
C LEU A 95 11.05 7.46 5.19
N PHE A 96 11.70 6.31 5.03
CA PHE A 96 11.79 5.60 3.77
C PHE A 96 11.10 4.24 3.84
N LEU A 97 10.24 3.95 2.86
CA LEU A 97 9.40 2.75 2.81
C LEU A 97 9.53 2.07 1.46
N SER A 98 10.16 0.91 1.39
CA SER A 98 10.35 0.18 0.13
C SER A 98 9.16 -0.67 -0.32
N GLY A 99 8.15 -0.81 0.52
CA GLY A 99 7.10 -1.81 0.31
C GLY A 99 7.55 -3.23 0.73
N GLY A 100 6.99 -4.27 0.09
CA GLY A 100 7.19 -5.66 0.53
C GLY A 100 8.58 -6.24 0.26
N THR A 101 9.11 -6.04 -0.92
CA THR A 101 10.31 -6.75 -1.44
C THR A 101 11.41 -5.83 -1.97
N ASP A 102 11.11 -4.56 -2.23
CA ASP A 102 12.02 -3.63 -2.93
C ASP A 102 12.66 -4.21 -4.22
N HIS A 103 11.83 -4.78 -5.05
CA HIS A 103 12.23 -5.49 -6.27
C HIS A 103 13.16 -4.66 -7.20
N PHE A 104 13.05 -3.34 -7.16
CA PHE A 104 13.83 -2.41 -7.99
C PHE A 104 15.06 -1.84 -7.27
N HIS A 105 15.41 -2.33 -6.07
CA HIS A 105 16.55 -1.86 -5.27
C HIS A 105 16.56 -0.34 -5.04
N LEU A 106 15.38 0.23 -4.83
CA LEU A 106 15.22 1.68 -4.67
C LEU A 106 15.82 2.21 -3.36
N LEU A 107 15.82 1.38 -2.31
CA LEU A 107 16.41 1.73 -1.02
C LEU A 107 17.89 2.05 -1.13
N GLU A 108 18.67 1.16 -1.74
CA GLU A 108 20.12 1.30 -1.89
C GLU A 108 20.43 2.53 -2.72
N GLY A 109 19.85 2.63 -3.92
CA GLY A 109 20.10 3.76 -4.82
C GLY A 109 19.65 5.13 -4.26
N PHE A 110 18.60 5.15 -3.42
CA PHE A 110 18.16 6.37 -2.76
C PHE A 110 19.13 6.77 -1.63
N LEU A 111 19.50 5.84 -0.75
CA LEU A 111 20.39 6.09 0.38
C LEU A 111 21.79 6.49 -0.06
N GLU A 112 22.29 5.96 -1.17
CA GLU A 112 23.59 6.37 -1.74
C GLU A 112 23.60 7.85 -2.14
N LYS A 113 22.54 8.33 -2.75
CA LYS A 113 22.42 9.70 -3.28
C LYS A 113 21.93 10.72 -2.27
N LEU A 114 21.41 10.27 -1.13
CA LEU A 114 20.86 11.13 -0.10
C LEU A 114 21.98 11.89 0.63
N GLU A 115 21.81 13.19 0.79
CA GLU A 115 22.64 14.02 1.68
C GLU A 115 22.21 13.77 3.14
N LYS A 116 22.73 12.68 3.72
CA LYS A 116 22.27 12.09 4.98
C LYS A 116 22.39 13.05 6.16
N GLU A 117 23.44 13.84 6.18
CA GLU A 117 23.79 14.79 7.24
C GLU A 117 22.77 15.95 7.36
N LYS A 118 21.90 16.12 6.38
CA LYS A 118 20.82 17.11 6.45
C LYS A 118 19.69 16.74 7.40
N TYR A 119 19.61 15.46 7.79
CA TYR A 119 18.50 14.92 8.58
C TYR A 119 18.98 14.56 9.98
N GLN A 120 18.15 14.85 10.98
CA GLN A 120 18.43 14.45 12.35
C GLN A 120 18.16 12.94 12.55
N LYS A 121 17.20 12.42 11.81
CA LYS A 121 16.80 11.00 11.89
C LYS A 121 16.32 10.50 10.53
N ILE A 122 16.84 9.35 10.12
CA ILE A 122 16.39 8.64 8.92
C ILE A 122 15.91 7.25 9.35
N GLN A 123 14.61 6.98 9.17
CA GLN A 123 14.01 5.68 9.41
C GLN A 123 13.86 4.94 8.08
N VAL A 124 14.48 3.77 7.97
CA VAL A 124 14.42 2.92 6.76
C VAL A 124 13.64 1.66 7.09
N ILE A 125 12.43 1.56 6.53
CA ILE A 125 11.56 0.41 6.75
C ILE A 125 11.63 -0.52 5.55
N CYS A 126 12.23 -1.68 5.76
CA CYS A 126 12.29 -2.76 4.79
C CYS A 126 11.10 -3.70 4.97
N GLY A 127 10.54 -4.15 3.88
CA GLY A 127 9.49 -5.15 3.89
C GLY A 127 9.97 -6.48 4.50
N ARG A 128 9.00 -7.32 4.94
CA ARG A 128 9.32 -8.61 5.56
C ARG A 128 10.16 -9.52 4.64
N TYR A 129 9.95 -9.41 3.34
CA TYR A 129 10.58 -10.25 2.32
C TYR A 129 11.77 -9.58 1.62
N TYR A 130 12.32 -8.52 2.23
CA TYR A 130 13.52 -7.89 1.72
C TYR A 130 14.75 -8.71 2.13
N ASP A 131 15.39 -9.38 1.18
CA ASP A 131 16.44 -10.38 1.46
C ASP A 131 17.80 -9.73 1.79
N GLU A 132 18.10 -8.55 1.24
CA GLU A 132 19.40 -7.89 1.42
C GLU A 132 19.45 -6.97 2.67
N TYR A 133 18.54 -7.15 3.63
CA TYR A 133 18.43 -6.28 4.81
C TYR A 133 19.73 -6.13 5.60
N GLU A 134 20.40 -7.24 5.94
CA GLU A 134 21.62 -7.20 6.75
C GLU A 134 22.79 -6.59 5.97
N LYS A 135 22.90 -6.86 4.68
CA LYS A 135 23.88 -6.26 3.80
C LYS A 135 23.72 -4.74 3.74
N LEU A 136 22.49 -4.28 3.46
CA LEU A 136 22.20 -2.84 3.40
C LEU A 136 22.46 -2.15 4.72
N ARG A 137 21.98 -2.71 5.84
CA ARG A 137 22.18 -2.17 7.17
C ARG A 137 23.67 -2.03 7.53
N SER A 138 24.51 -3.02 7.18
CA SER A 138 25.94 -3.01 7.49
C SER A 138 26.71 -1.91 6.78
N GLN A 139 26.24 -1.44 5.62
CA GLN A 139 26.85 -0.33 4.88
C GLN A 139 26.71 1.03 5.58
N TYR A 140 25.76 1.14 6.51
CA TYR A 140 25.43 2.40 7.20
C TYR A 140 25.64 2.31 8.72
N VAL A 141 26.47 1.40 9.20
CA VAL A 141 26.72 1.17 10.65
C VAL A 141 27.34 2.40 11.32
N ASP A 142 28.10 3.19 10.59
CA ASP A 142 28.78 4.39 11.12
C ASP A 142 27.86 5.64 11.17
N PHE A 143 26.60 5.51 10.74
CA PHE A 143 25.62 6.59 10.75
C PHE A 143 24.59 6.39 11.87
N ASP A 144 24.89 6.91 13.07
CA ASP A 144 24.04 6.72 14.27
C ASP A 144 22.60 7.22 14.10
N HIS A 145 22.35 8.16 13.19
CA HIS A 145 21.03 8.73 12.92
C HIS A 145 20.22 7.96 11.86
N ILE A 146 20.77 6.89 11.26
CA ILE A 146 20.08 6.03 10.29
C ILE A 146 19.66 4.72 10.94
N HIS A 147 18.36 4.51 11.05
CA HIS A 147 17.78 3.35 11.71
C HIS A 147 17.08 2.44 10.72
N PHE A 148 17.50 1.18 10.66
CA PHE A 148 16.90 0.16 9.80
C PHE A 148 15.94 -0.73 10.57
N HIS A 149 14.78 -1.00 9.98
CA HIS A 149 13.75 -1.85 10.54
C HIS A 149 13.23 -2.82 9.48
N LYS A 150 12.94 -4.06 9.84
CA LYS A 150 12.39 -5.07 8.94
C LYS A 150 11.05 -5.58 9.45
N GLY A 151 10.03 -5.54 8.58
CA GLY A 151 8.73 -6.14 8.87
C GLY A 151 8.01 -5.55 10.07
N VAL A 152 7.99 -4.23 10.23
CA VAL A 152 7.37 -3.53 11.36
C VAL A 152 5.86 -3.76 11.42
N ARG A 153 5.30 -3.80 12.63
CA ARG A 153 3.85 -3.98 12.85
C ARG A 153 3.12 -2.65 12.99
N HIS A 154 3.73 -1.69 13.68
CA HIS A 154 3.15 -0.40 14.04
C HIS A 154 3.71 0.72 13.15
N MET A 155 3.36 0.67 11.86
CA MET A 155 3.82 1.65 10.85
C MET A 155 3.34 3.06 11.18
N GLU A 156 2.15 3.17 11.78
CA GLU A 156 1.55 4.44 12.20
C GLU A 156 2.49 5.28 13.08
N ASN A 157 3.28 4.66 13.94
CA ASN A 157 4.22 5.37 14.82
C ASN A 157 5.35 6.03 14.02
N TYR A 158 5.91 5.30 13.05
CA TYR A 158 6.97 5.84 12.18
C TYR A 158 6.45 6.97 11.30
N MET A 159 5.24 6.84 10.77
CA MET A 159 4.61 7.89 9.96
C MET A 159 4.28 9.14 10.78
N MET A 160 3.87 8.98 12.03
CA MET A 160 3.61 10.11 12.92
C MET A 160 4.90 10.86 13.31
N GLU A 161 6.03 10.19 13.42
CA GLU A 161 7.32 10.84 13.69
C GLU A 161 7.90 11.56 12.46
N ALA A 162 7.67 11.03 11.25
CA ALA A 162 8.32 11.51 10.04
C ALA A 162 7.82 12.89 9.61
N ASP A 163 8.71 13.78 9.21
CA ASP A 163 8.35 15.07 8.60
C ASP A 163 8.17 14.94 7.08
N LEU A 164 8.88 13.96 6.47
CA LEU A 164 8.75 13.58 5.08
C LEU A 164 8.82 12.05 4.96
N ALA A 165 7.93 11.47 4.16
CA ALA A 165 7.98 10.06 3.82
C ALA A 165 8.21 9.88 2.31
N VAL A 166 9.14 8.97 1.98
CA VAL A 166 9.37 8.48 0.61
C VAL A 166 8.91 7.04 0.56
N SER A 167 7.94 6.74 -0.28
CA SER A 167 7.35 5.40 -0.33
C SER A 167 7.13 4.90 -1.75
N ALA A 168 7.11 3.57 -1.91
CA ALA A 168 6.55 2.96 -3.11
C ALA A 168 5.06 3.33 -3.23
N GLY A 169 4.58 3.57 -4.46
CA GLY A 169 3.24 4.08 -4.76
C GLY A 169 2.07 3.12 -4.48
N GLY A 170 2.10 2.38 -3.37
CA GLY A 170 1.07 1.43 -2.95
C GLY A 170 0.02 2.03 -2.01
N THR A 171 -0.67 1.17 -1.24
CA THR A 171 -1.69 1.54 -0.25
C THR A 171 -1.18 2.47 0.85
N THR A 172 0.11 2.40 1.15
CA THR A 172 0.80 3.26 2.12
C THR A 172 0.65 4.76 1.86
N LEU A 173 0.42 5.17 0.59
CA LEU A 173 0.15 6.58 0.27
C LEU A 173 -1.16 7.11 0.86
N TYR A 174 -2.05 6.23 1.28
CA TYR A 174 -3.35 6.59 1.84
C TYR A 174 -3.39 6.42 3.37
N GLU A 175 -2.38 5.83 3.92
CA GLU A 175 -2.15 5.67 5.36
C GLU A 175 -1.57 6.95 5.96
#